data_47756583c90c488b3df7239593e2ce22
#
_entry.id   47756583c90c488b3df7239593e2ce22
#
_cell.length_a   1.000
_cell.length_b   1.000
_cell.length_c   1.000
_cell.angle_alpha   90.00
_cell.angle_beta   90.00
_cell.angle_gamma   90.00
#
_symmetry.space_group_name_H-M   'P 1'
#
loop_
_entity.id
_entity.type
_entity.pdbx_description
1 polymer ?
#
loop_
_entity_poly.entity_id
_entity_poly.type
_entity_poly.pdbx_seq_one_letter_code
_entity_poly.pdbx_strand_id
1 'polypeptide(L)'
;TSNFRTTNAKKLKQQVSSSSVYVGIGKSDVWSLTTSDTTDTTPFTPADTLDQLGEARSNLIGLKKIVGTEIAHVVPRGANTWTSGSSYYAWDSDDPSIFDKAFYIITSEFKVYKCIKAPAAASSIQPTQTLTDPTAESDGYTWKYMYTTGVEDAEKFLTNSYMPVK
;
A
#
# COMPACT_ATOMS: atom_id res chain seq x y z
N THR A 1 16.60 -6.02 -5.75
CA THR A 1 15.77 -6.36 -4.59
C THR A 1 14.36 -5.76 -4.70
N SER A 2 14.19 -4.47 -5.04
CA SER A 2 12.88 -3.86 -5.26
C SER A 2 12.12 -4.53 -6.42
N ASN A 3 12.79 -4.73 -7.55
CA ASN A 3 12.21 -5.42 -8.72
C ASN A 3 11.77 -6.86 -8.38
N PHE A 4 12.51 -7.56 -7.52
CA PHE A 4 12.15 -8.91 -7.08
C PHE A 4 10.85 -8.91 -6.26
N ARG A 5 10.70 -7.97 -5.32
CA ARG A 5 9.48 -7.82 -4.52
C ARG A 5 8.27 -7.50 -5.40
N THR A 6 8.41 -6.56 -6.32
CA THR A 6 7.35 -6.19 -7.27
C THR A 6 6.95 -7.37 -8.16
N THR A 7 7.93 -8.12 -8.68
CA THR A 7 7.68 -9.29 -9.52
C THR A 7 6.96 -10.39 -8.74
N ASN A 8 7.38 -10.65 -7.50
CA ASN A 8 6.72 -11.66 -6.65
C ASN A 8 5.29 -11.25 -6.29
N ALA A 9 5.04 -9.99 -5.96
CA ALA A 9 3.70 -9.49 -5.68
C ALA A 9 2.76 -9.64 -6.89
N LYS A 10 3.25 -9.31 -8.10
CA LYS A 10 2.49 -9.51 -9.34
C LYS A 10 2.20 -10.98 -9.62
N LYS A 11 3.19 -11.85 -9.44
CA LYS A 11 3.01 -13.32 -9.61
C LYS A 11 2.01 -13.87 -8.60
N LEU A 12 2.09 -13.47 -7.33
CA LEU A 12 1.13 -13.89 -6.31
C LEU A 12 -0.30 -13.51 -6.69
N LYS A 13 -0.53 -12.26 -7.12
CA LYS A 13 -1.85 -11.82 -7.58
C LYS A 13 -2.37 -12.64 -8.76
N GLN A 14 -1.50 -12.96 -9.73
CA GLN A 14 -1.86 -13.83 -10.85
C GLN A 14 -2.23 -15.24 -10.38
N GLN A 15 -1.45 -15.83 -9.47
CA GLN A 15 -1.70 -17.17 -8.95
C GLN A 15 -3.02 -17.24 -8.19
N VAL A 16 -3.35 -16.24 -7.38
CA VAL A 16 -4.66 -16.17 -6.69
C VAL A 16 -5.80 -16.14 -7.70
N SER A 17 -5.64 -15.43 -8.82
CA SER A 17 -6.67 -15.35 -9.87
C SER A 17 -6.83 -16.63 -10.69
N SER A 18 -5.78 -17.46 -10.79
CA SER A 18 -5.75 -18.67 -11.65
C SER A 18 -5.83 -19.98 -10.91
N SER A 19 -5.74 -19.98 -9.57
CA SER A 19 -5.73 -21.20 -8.76
C SER A 19 -6.63 -21.08 -7.53
N SER A 20 -6.84 -22.19 -6.81
CA SER A 20 -7.61 -22.20 -5.57
C SER A 20 -6.71 -21.86 -4.40
N VAL A 21 -6.75 -20.61 -3.95
CA VAL A 21 -6.01 -20.12 -2.78
C VAL A 21 -6.98 -19.88 -1.63
N TYR A 22 -6.61 -20.32 -0.44
CA TYR A 22 -7.39 -20.15 0.78
C TYR A 22 -6.58 -19.30 1.77
N VAL A 23 -7.25 -18.39 2.43
CA VAL A 23 -6.70 -17.61 3.56
C VAL A 23 -7.38 -18.08 4.83
N GLY A 24 -6.60 -18.36 5.83
CA GLY A 24 -7.08 -18.68 7.18
C GLY A 24 -6.48 -17.73 8.19
N ILE A 25 -7.18 -17.56 9.31
CA ILE A 25 -6.67 -16.86 10.48
C ILE A 25 -5.84 -17.87 11.26
N GLY A 26 -4.56 -17.56 11.46
CA GLY A 26 -3.66 -18.37 12.29
C GLY A 26 -3.89 -18.10 13.79
N LYS A 27 -2.87 -18.27 14.57
CA LYS A 27 -2.86 -18.15 16.04
C LYS A 27 -3.80 -17.07 16.60
N SER A 28 -4.74 -17.48 17.43
CA SER A 28 -5.70 -16.61 18.10
C SER A 28 -5.16 -15.95 19.38
N ASP A 29 -4.10 -16.52 19.96
CA ASP A 29 -3.49 -16.03 21.18
C ASP A 29 -2.41 -14.99 20.90
N VAL A 30 -2.25 -14.06 21.82
CA VAL A 30 -1.13 -13.10 21.77
C VAL A 30 0.21 -13.84 21.89
N TRP A 31 1.24 -13.32 21.24
CA TRP A 31 2.59 -13.83 21.42
C TRP A 31 3.00 -13.68 22.90
N SER A 32 3.67 -14.69 23.45
CA SER A 32 4.12 -14.62 24.84
C SER A 32 5.06 -13.43 25.05
N LEU A 33 4.72 -12.56 26.01
CA LEU A 33 5.51 -11.39 26.37
C LEU A 33 6.86 -11.75 27.01
N THR A 34 7.15 -13.02 27.25
CA THR A 34 8.43 -13.48 27.79
C THR A 34 9.56 -13.51 26.76
N THR A 35 9.23 -13.45 25.49
CA THR A 35 10.19 -13.14 24.44
C THR A 35 10.15 -11.64 24.21
N SER A 36 11.27 -10.97 24.35
CA SER A 36 11.43 -9.52 24.13
C SER A 36 11.09 -9.03 22.73
N ASP A 37 10.40 -9.84 21.96
CA ASP A 37 10.14 -9.69 20.56
C ASP A 37 8.64 -9.66 20.25
N THR A 38 8.01 -8.54 20.64
CA THR A 38 6.61 -8.24 20.34
C THR A 38 6.44 -7.27 19.18
N THR A 39 7.54 -6.95 18.47
CA THR A 39 7.50 -6.01 17.34
C THR A 39 7.57 -6.77 16.03
N ASP A 40 6.84 -6.29 15.02
CA ASP A 40 6.89 -6.77 13.63
C ASP A 40 8.30 -6.69 13.00
N THR A 41 9.26 -6.10 13.69
CA THR A 41 10.63 -5.93 13.21
C THR A 41 11.50 -7.17 13.34
N THR A 42 11.17 -8.06 14.29
CA THR A 42 11.88 -9.33 14.51
C THR A 42 10.87 -10.47 14.64
N PRO A 43 10.29 -10.96 13.56
CA PRO A 43 9.34 -12.06 13.61
C PRO A 43 10.00 -13.30 14.18
N PHE A 44 9.26 -14.02 15.04
CA PHE A 44 9.67 -15.30 15.57
C PHE A 44 10.06 -16.26 14.44
N THR A 45 11.25 -16.83 14.50
CA THR A 45 11.70 -17.83 13.54
C THR A 45 11.06 -19.18 13.92
N PRO A 46 10.10 -19.70 13.14
CA PRO A 46 9.53 -21.01 13.44
C PRO A 46 10.59 -22.10 13.29
N ALA A 47 10.61 -23.06 14.20
CA ALA A 47 11.42 -24.26 14.00
C ALA A 47 10.80 -25.13 12.90
N ASP A 48 11.63 -25.68 12.02
CA ASP A 48 11.19 -26.56 10.92
C ASP A 48 10.98 -27.98 11.47
N THR A 49 9.90 -28.17 12.24
CA THR A 49 9.53 -29.47 12.84
C THR A 49 8.10 -29.85 12.46
N LEU A 50 7.83 -31.17 12.44
CA LEU A 50 6.50 -31.70 12.20
C LEU A 50 5.48 -31.27 13.26
N ASP A 51 5.93 -31.11 14.50
CA ASP A 51 5.08 -30.65 15.61
C ASP A 51 4.59 -29.22 15.36
N GLN A 52 5.46 -28.34 14.92
CA GLN A 52 5.08 -26.96 14.56
C GLN A 52 4.18 -26.88 13.34
N LEU A 53 4.38 -27.74 12.35
CA LEU A 53 3.46 -27.83 11.24
C LEU A 53 2.06 -28.29 11.69
N GLY A 54 2.01 -29.27 12.62
CA GLY A 54 0.77 -29.74 13.26
C GLY A 54 0.08 -28.59 14.04
N GLU A 55 0.83 -27.86 14.84
CA GLU A 55 0.35 -26.71 15.59
C GLU A 55 -0.16 -25.60 14.67
N ALA A 56 0.59 -25.23 13.63
CA ALA A 56 0.18 -24.24 12.64
C ALA A 56 -1.14 -24.63 11.96
N ARG A 57 -1.31 -25.91 11.62
CA ARG A 57 -2.55 -26.42 11.01
C ARG A 57 -3.72 -26.40 11.98
N SER A 58 -3.50 -26.78 13.25
CA SER A 58 -4.56 -26.77 14.27
C SER A 58 -5.02 -25.36 14.65
N ASN A 59 -4.12 -24.37 14.52
CA ASN A 59 -4.40 -22.98 14.80
C ASN A 59 -5.09 -22.24 13.64
N LEU A 60 -5.20 -22.84 12.42
CA LEU A 60 -5.89 -22.22 11.31
C LEU A 60 -7.41 -22.24 11.54
N ILE A 61 -7.99 -21.05 11.70
CA ILE A 61 -9.41 -20.84 11.94
C ILE A 61 -9.99 -20.07 10.75
N GLY A 62 -11.23 -20.39 10.36
CA GLY A 62 -11.99 -19.60 9.41
C GLY A 62 -11.37 -19.55 7.99
N LEU A 63 -11.06 -20.70 7.42
CA LEU A 63 -10.57 -20.78 6.05
C LEU A 63 -11.59 -20.23 5.04
N LYS A 64 -11.17 -19.23 4.28
CA LYS A 64 -11.94 -18.65 3.17
C LYS A 64 -11.17 -18.79 1.87
N LYS A 65 -11.82 -19.30 0.82
CA LYS A 65 -11.29 -19.22 -0.53
C LYS A 65 -11.30 -17.75 -0.98
N ILE A 66 -10.17 -17.28 -1.49
CA ILE A 66 -10.04 -15.93 -2.04
C ILE A 66 -10.00 -15.98 -3.56
N VAL A 67 -10.50 -14.93 -4.18
CA VAL A 67 -10.47 -14.71 -5.63
C VAL A 67 -9.71 -13.42 -5.96
N GLY A 68 -9.34 -13.25 -7.24
CA GLY A 68 -8.50 -12.14 -7.67
C GLY A 68 -9.07 -10.74 -7.38
N THR A 69 -10.39 -10.62 -7.22
CA THR A 69 -11.08 -9.36 -6.86
C THR A 69 -11.07 -9.07 -5.35
N GLU A 70 -10.59 -9.99 -4.54
CA GLU A 70 -10.47 -9.85 -3.08
C GLU A 70 -9.04 -9.52 -2.63
N ILE A 71 -8.13 -9.30 -3.58
CA ILE A 71 -6.76 -8.87 -3.31
C ILE A 71 -6.39 -7.65 -4.17
N ALA A 72 -5.62 -6.75 -3.60
CA ALA A 72 -5.09 -5.59 -4.30
C ALA A 72 -3.63 -5.35 -3.93
N HIS A 73 -2.88 -4.73 -4.84
CA HIS A 73 -1.65 -4.07 -4.47
C HIS A 73 -2.01 -2.78 -3.73
N VAL A 74 -1.33 -2.52 -2.63
CA VAL A 74 -1.54 -1.30 -1.85
C VAL A 74 -0.21 -0.58 -1.65
N VAL A 75 -0.31 0.74 -1.50
CA VAL A 75 0.82 1.61 -1.13
C VAL A 75 0.43 2.45 0.08
N PRO A 76 1.41 2.98 0.84
CA PRO A 76 1.12 3.86 1.97
C PRO A 76 0.25 5.05 1.57
N ARG A 77 -0.75 5.36 2.41
CA ARG A 77 -1.61 6.54 2.28
C ARG A 77 -1.15 7.64 3.22
N GLY A 78 -1.15 7.46 4.51
CA GLY A 78 -0.68 8.39 5.56
C GLY A 78 -0.45 9.83 5.11
N ALA A 79 0.80 10.27 5.10
CA ALA A 79 1.23 11.59 4.63
C ALA A 79 0.95 11.85 3.12
N ASN A 80 0.57 10.82 2.37
CA ASN A 80 0.19 10.93 0.96
C ASN A 80 -1.30 11.27 0.76
N THR A 81 -2.07 11.54 1.81
CA THR A 81 -3.40 12.15 1.68
C THR A 81 -3.26 13.64 1.51
N TRP A 82 -3.82 14.19 0.42
CA TRP A 82 -3.73 15.62 0.19
C TRP A 82 -4.41 16.40 1.32
N THR A 83 -3.69 17.38 1.84
CA THR A 83 -4.18 18.28 2.89
C THR A 83 -3.66 19.68 2.58
N SER A 84 -4.54 20.68 2.61
CA SER A 84 -4.15 22.08 2.43
C SER A 84 -3.15 22.52 3.50
N GLY A 85 -2.10 23.20 3.09
CA GLY A 85 -1.01 23.61 3.96
C GLY A 85 0.09 22.58 4.18
N SER A 86 0.01 21.41 3.53
CA SER A 86 1.07 20.40 3.57
C SER A 86 2.08 20.57 2.43
N SER A 87 3.32 20.17 2.69
CA SER A 87 4.38 20.17 1.68
C SER A 87 4.54 18.79 1.10
N TYR A 88 4.71 18.73 -0.22
CA TYR A 88 4.93 17.51 -0.99
C TYR A 88 6.24 17.60 -1.76
N TYR A 89 6.76 16.48 -2.21
CA TYR A 89 8.05 16.39 -2.87
C TYR A 89 7.87 16.05 -4.35
N ALA A 90 8.67 16.67 -5.20
CA ALA A 90 8.73 16.26 -6.60
C ALA A 90 9.33 14.86 -6.73
N TRP A 91 8.81 14.08 -7.67
CA TRP A 91 9.41 12.80 -8.03
C TRP A 91 10.82 12.99 -8.59
N ASP A 92 11.75 12.29 -8.03
CA ASP A 92 13.14 12.23 -8.50
C ASP A 92 13.58 10.75 -8.50
N SER A 93 13.97 10.24 -9.67
CA SER A 93 14.44 8.86 -9.82
C SER A 93 15.82 8.63 -9.22
N ASP A 94 16.61 9.68 -9.07
CA ASP A 94 17.98 9.62 -8.58
C ASP A 94 18.07 9.79 -7.05
N ASP A 95 16.95 10.15 -6.41
CA ASP A 95 16.85 10.25 -4.96
C ASP A 95 16.60 8.87 -4.33
N PRO A 96 17.58 8.27 -3.63
CA PRO A 96 17.44 6.96 -3.00
C PRO A 96 16.39 6.93 -1.88
N SER A 97 16.04 8.10 -1.32
CA SER A 97 15.07 8.26 -0.24
C SER A 97 13.68 8.71 -0.72
N ILE A 98 13.44 8.71 -2.03
CA ILE A 98 12.17 9.20 -2.58
C ILE A 98 10.94 8.46 -2.04
N PHE A 99 11.07 7.18 -1.75
CA PHE A 99 9.97 6.36 -1.24
C PHE A 99 9.61 6.66 0.23
N ASP A 100 10.46 7.40 0.94
CA ASP A 100 10.19 7.87 2.30
C ASP A 100 9.53 9.26 2.30
N LYS A 101 9.32 9.84 1.10
CA LYS A 101 8.76 11.17 0.89
C LYS A 101 7.38 11.10 0.25
N ALA A 102 6.54 12.10 0.54
CA ALA A 102 5.22 12.23 -0.06
C ALA A 102 5.32 12.85 -1.47
N PHE A 103 5.70 12.05 -2.47
CA PHE A 103 5.79 12.46 -3.89
C PHE A 103 4.53 12.11 -4.70
N TYR A 104 3.58 11.43 -4.11
CA TYR A 104 2.26 11.16 -4.66
C TYR A 104 1.21 11.46 -3.61
N ILE A 105 0.00 11.74 -4.05
CA ILE A 105 -1.13 12.04 -3.15
C ILE A 105 -2.40 11.34 -3.62
N ILE A 106 -3.30 11.11 -2.67
CA ILE A 106 -4.70 10.80 -2.94
C ILE A 106 -5.58 11.94 -2.43
N THR A 107 -6.55 12.36 -3.24
CA THR A 107 -7.52 13.39 -2.87
C THR A 107 -8.76 12.80 -2.20
N SER A 108 -9.64 13.65 -1.65
CA SER A 108 -10.94 13.24 -1.11
C SER A 108 -11.88 12.61 -2.16
N GLU A 109 -11.64 12.88 -3.44
CA GLU A 109 -12.35 12.29 -4.58
C GLU A 109 -11.72 10.98 -5.07
N PHE A 110 -10.81 10.40 -4.30
CA PHE A 110 -10.08 9.16 -4.62
C PHE A 110 -9.25 9.23 -5.91
N LYS A 111 -8.89 10.44 -6.34
CA LYS A 111 -7.97 10.67 -7.45
C LYS A 111 -6.54 10.65 -6.94
N VAL A 112 -5.68 9.94 -7.63
CA VAL A 112 -4.25 9.81 -7.29
C VAL A 112 -3.41 10.62 -8.26
N TYR A 113 -2.51 11.42 -7.72
CA TYR A 113 -1.60 12.28 -8.47
C TYR A 113 -0.16 12.04 -8.07
N LYS A 114 0.73 12.19 -9.04
CA LYS A 114 2.18 12.22 -8.84
C LYS A 114 2.66 13.67 -8.91
N CYS A 115 3.46 14.09 -7.94
CA CYS A 115 4.08 15.41 -7.95
C CYS A 115 5.26 15.42 -8.91
N ILE A 116 5.23 16.33 -9.90
CA ILE A 116 6.29 16.50 -10.90
C ILE A 116 7.17 17.71 -10.52
N LYS A 117 6.56 18.74 -9.95
CA LYS A 117 7.28 19.93 -9.47
C LYS A 117 6.68 20.35 -8.14
N ALA A 118 7.55 20.59 -7.17
CA ALA A 118 7.19 21.09 -5.84
C ALA A 118 7.94 22.40 -5.58
N PRO A 119 7.25 23.52 -5.28
CA PRO A 119 7.89 24.73 -4.78
C PRO A 119 8.30 24.54 -3.31
N ALA A 120 9.01 25.53 -2.75
CA ALA A 120 9.33 25.54 -1.32
C ALA A 120 8.10 25.82 -0.42
N ALA A 121 7.05 26.40 -0.98
CA ALA A 121 5.80 26.69 -0.26
C ALA A 121 4.92 25.43 -0.14
N ALA A 122 4.07 25.41 0.87
CA ALA A 122 3.08 24.35 1.05
C ALA A 122 1.97 24.42 -0.01
N SER A 123 1.39 23.27 -0.35
CA SER A 123 0.29 23.16 -1.31
C SER A 123 -1.00 23.71 -0.68
N SER A 124 -1.66 24.60 -1.41
CA SER A 124 -2.94 25.19 -1.00
C SER A 124 -4.09 24.86 -1.94
N ILE A 125 -3.79 24.28 -3.11
CA ILE A 125 -4.77 23.98 -4.15
C ILE A 125 -4.80 22.47 -4.39
N GLN A 126 -5.96 21.86 -4.14
CA GLN A 126 -6.17 20.44 -4.45
C GLN A 126 -6.26 20.24 -5.96
N PRO A 127 -5.43 19.36 -6.56
CA PRO A 127 -5.58 19.06 -7.97
C PRO A 127 -6.90 18.32 -8.23
N THR A 128 -7.60 18.70 -9.29
CA THR A 128 -8.89 18.13 -9.67
C THR A 128 -8.91 17.58 -11.09
N GLN A 129 -7.95 18.00 -11.93
CA GLN A 129 -7.86 17.61 -13.34
C GLN A 129 -7.58 16.11 -13.52
N THR A 130 -8.01 15.56 -14.65
CA THR A 130 -7.81 14.15 -15.02
C THR A 130 -7.08 14.00 -16.36
N LEU A 131 -6.38 15.05 -16.79
CA LEU A 131 -5.58 15.06 -18.00
C LEU A 131 -4.35 14.15 -17.85
N THR A 132 -3.91 13.57 -18.95
CA THR A 132 -2.69 12.74 -18.99
C THR A 132 -1.41 13.56 -18.85
N ASP A 133 -1.45 14.83 -19.27
CA ASP A 133 -0.32 15.72 -19.16
C ASP A 133 -0.25 16.37 -17.76
N PRO A 134 0.96 16.61 -17.25
CA PRO A 134 1.12 17.32 -15.97
C PRO A 134 0.51 18.73 -16.03
N THR A 135 -0.26 19.08 -15.02
CA THR A 135 -0.91 20.39 -14.94
C THR A 135 -0.33 21.18 -13.76
N ALA A 136 0.04 22.43 -14.01
CA ALA A 136 0.51 23.34 -12.98
C ALA A 136 -0.69 24.03 -12.29
N GLU A 137 -0.67 24.02 -10.97
CA GLU A 137 -1.62 24.78 -10.15
C GLU A 137 -1.04 26.16 -9.80
N SER A 138 -1.89 27.11 -9.42
CA SER A 138 -1.45 28.47 -9.13
C SER A 138 -0.61 28.60 -7.84
N ASP A 139 -0.56 27.57 -7.00
CA ASP A 139 0.34 27.48 -5.85
C ASP A 139 1.77 27.03 -6.23
N GLY A 140 2.02 26.79 -7.52
CA GLY A 140 3.32 26.42 -8.08
C GLY A 140 3.60 24.93 -8.12
N TYR A 141 2.75 24.10 -7.54
CA TYR A 141 2.83 22.65 -7.70
C TYR A 141 2.43 22.23 -9.12
N THR A 142 3.08 21.18 -9.62
CA THR A 142 2.68 20.54 -10.89
C THR A 142 2.36 19.09 -10.61
N TRP A 143 1.12 18.71 -10.91
CA TRP A 143 0.60 17.39 -10.65
C TRP A 143 0.31 16.63 -11.94
N LYS A 144 0.70 15.36 -11.96
CA LYS A 144 0.31 14.42 -13.01
C LYS A 144 -0.77 13.49 -12.46
N TYR A 145 -1.93 13.49 -13.10
CA TYR A 145 -2.98 12.52 -12.81
C TYR A 145 -2.51 11.11 -13.14
N MET A 146 -2.74 10.18 -12.25
CA MET A 146 -2.35 8.77 -12.40
C MET A 146 -3.58 7.88 -12.64
N TYR A 147 -4.53 7.89 -11.72
CA TYR A 147 -5.79 7.14 -11.81
C TYR A 147 -6.78 7.61 -10.74
N THR A 148 -8.03 7.16 -10.90
CA THR A 148 -9.05 7.26 -9.84
C THR A 148 -9.29 5.86 -9.28
N THR A 149 -9.27 5.72 -7.95
CA THR A 149 -9.64 4.48 -7.28
C THR A 149 -11.14 4.23 -7.47
N GLY A 150 -11.49 3.05 -7.96
CA GLY A 150 -12.89 2.66 -8.10
C GLY A 150 -13.57 2.51 -6.74
N VAL A 151 -14.90 2.67 -6.71
CA VAL A 151 -15.68 2.58 -5.47
C VAL A 151 -15.48 1.22 -4.79
N GLU A 152 -15.52 0.13 -5.55
CA GLU A 152 -15.33 -1.22 -5.00
C GLU A 152 -13.94 -1.41 -4.37
N ASP A 153 -12.88 -0.91 -5.03
CA ASP A 153 -11.53 -0.98 -4.50
C ASP A 153 -11.34 -0.07 -3.29
N ALA A 154 -12.00 1.09 -3.28
CA ALA A 154 -11.99 1.98 -2.13
C ALA A 154 -12.69 1.34 -0.92
N GLU A 155 -13.85 0.75 -1.10
CA GLU A 155 -14.58 0.08 -0.01
C GLU A 155 -13.81 -1.11 0.58
N LYS A 156 -13.11 -1.89 -0.26
CA LYS A 156 -12.40 -3.10 0.16
C LYS A 156 -11.00 -2.83 0.70
N PHE A 157 -10.27 -1.91 0.10
CA PHE A 157 -8.81 -1.81 0.27
C PHE A 157 -8.30 -0.44 0.71
N LEU A 158 -9.14 0.61 0.71
CA LEU A 158 -8.73 1.93 1.17
C LEU A 158 -8.87 2.02 2.69
N THR A 159 -7.76 2.24 3.36
CA THR A 159 -7.70 2.44 4.80
C THR A 159 -7.03 3.79 5.13
N ASN A 160 -6.91 4.13 6.39
CA ASN A 160 -6.16 5.32 6.82
C ASN A 160 -4.65 5.19 6.51
N SER A 161 -4.14 3.97 6.45
CA SER A 161 -2.71 3.69 6.27
C SER A 161 -2.33 3.31 4.85
N TYR A 162 -3.26 2.74 4.07
CA TYR A 162 -2.99 2.19 2.74
C TYR A 162 -4.06 2.58 1.72
N MET A 163 -3.65 2.67 0.46
CA MET A 163 -4.54 2.87 -0.68
C MET A 163 -4.24 1.85 -1.80
N PRO A 164 -5.27 1.38 -2.54
CA PRO A 164 -5.09 0.44 -3.63
C PRO A 164 -4.41 1.11 -4.83
N VAL A 165 -3.60 0.31 -5.55
CA VAL A 165 -2.90 0.69 -6.79
C VAL A 165 -3.52 -0.06 -7.96
N LYS A 166 -3.74 0.65 -9.06
CA LYS A 166 -4.17 0.08 -10.36
C LYS A 166 -3.00 -0.29 -11.24
#